data_ce00f12e0775ffee6ac70cd23c1428b6
#
_entry.id   ce00f12e0775ffee6ac70cd23c1428b6
#
_cell.length_a   1.000
_cell.length_b   1.000
_cell.length_c   1.000
_cell.angle_alpha   90.00
_cell.angle_beta   90.00
_cell.angle_gamma   90.00
#
_symmetry.space_group_name_H-M   'P 1'
#
loop_
_entity.id
_entity.type
_entity.pdbx_description
1 polymer ?
#
loop_
_entity_poly.entity_id
_entity_poly.type
_entity_poly.pdbx_seq_one_letter_code
_entity_poly.pdbx_strand_id
1 'polypeptide(L)'
;FTNFYANSFRTDRGLVAILSGYPAQPTTSIMKYPEKTDGLPSIPRSLKNAGYSLEYYYGGDADFTNMRSYLVSSGIEKIISETDFPLSERQGKWGAPDHTLFQRFLKDLKEEKQQEPFFKIVQTSSSHEPFEVPFYRLDDKVLNAFAYADSCVGDFVRQYKETPMWKNTLIVLVPDHLGAYPRPAENPLEGHTIPLILIGG
;
A
#
# COMPACT_ATOMS: atom_id res chain seq x y z
N PHE A 1 6.24 -16.31 1.61
CA PHE A 1 6.56 -16.55 3.01
C PHE A 1 5.29 -16.51 3.85
N THR A 2 5.09 -17.52 4.69
CA THR A 2 3.87 -17.67 5.50
C THR A 2 4.11 -17.41 6.99
N ASN A 3 5.37 -17.44 7.45
CA ASN A 3 5.76 -17.05 8.79
C ASN A 3 6.25 -15.60 8.82
N PHE A 4 5.35 -14.68 8.46
CA PHE A 4 5.58 -13.26 8.45
C PHE A 4 4.47 -12.58 9.26
N TYR A 5 4.80 -11.57 10.04
CA TYR A 5 3.88 -11.02 11.02
C TYR A 5 3.81 -9.51 10.89
N ALA A 6 2.60 -8.99 10.83
CA ALA A 6 2.36 -7.55 10.93
C ALA A 6 2.66 -7.05 12.34
N ASN A 7 3.17 -5.85 12.44
CA ASN A 7 3.53 -5.24 13.72
C ASN A 7 2.37 -4.49 14.38
N SER A 8 1.19 -4.41 13.74
CA SER A 8 0.05 -3.64 14.21
C SER A 8 -1.27 -4.13 13.61
N PHE A 9 -2.37 -3.52 14.05
CA PHE A 9 -3.73 -3.64 13.51
C PHE A 9 -4.19 -2.36 12.82
N ARG A 10 -3.28 -1.44 12.47
CA ARG A 10 -3.61 -0.15 11.87
C ARG A 10 -2.56 0.24 10.85
N THR A 11 -3.03 0.79 9.73
CA THR A 11 -2.18 1.24 8.61
C THR A 11 -1.12 2.25 9.02
N ASP A 12 -1.48 3.23 9.86
CA ASP A 12 -0.55 4.28 10.31
C ASP A 12 0.65 3.75 11.13
N ARG A 13 0.56 2.53 11.65
CA ARG A 13 1.63 1.84 12.35
C ARG A 13 2.29 0.78 11.49
N GLY A 14 1.48 0.02 10.76
CA GLY A 14 1.96 -1.02 9.84
C GLY A 14 2.85 -0.46 8.76
N LEU A 15 2.46 0.66 8.15
CA LEU A 15 3.26 1.35 7.13
C LEU A 15 4.62 1.79 7.66
N VAL A 16 4.66 2.38 8.87
CA VAL A 16 5.94 2.78 9.52
C VAL A 16 6.78 1.55 9.84
N ALA A 17 6.16 0.46 10.30
CA ALA A 17 6.89 -0.77 10.58
C ALA A 17 7.52 -1.37 9.31
N ILE A 18 6.79 -1.37 8.18
CA ILE A 18 7.30 -1.87 6.89
C ILE A 18 8.41 -0.97 6.35
N LEU A 19 8.20 0.34 6.32
CA LEU A 19 9.12 1.26 5.65
C LEU A 19 10.29 1.72 6.51
N SER A 20 10.15 1.72 7.85
CA SER A 20 11.16 2.23 8.78
C SER A 20 11.67 1.17 9.77
N GLY A 21 11.09 -0.03 9.80
CA GLY A 21 11.42 -1.04 10.79
C GLY A 21 11.11 -0.60 12.24
N TYR A 22 10.31 0.46 12.40
CA TYR A 22 9.97 0.98 13.73
C TYR A 22 8.79 0.21 14.32
N PRO A 23 8.95 -0.39 15.52
CA PRO A 23 7.90 -1.20 16.12
C PRO A 23 6.68 -0.36 16.50
N ALA A 24 5.49 -0.89 16.23
CA ALA A 24 4.23 -0.23 16.56
C ALA A 24 4.08 -0.02 18.06
N GLN A 25 3.63 1.16 18.45
CA GLN A 25 3.31 1.45 19.84
C GLN A 25 1.86 1.03 20.16
N PRO A 26 1.58 0.46 21.34
CA PRO A 26 0.26 -0.08 21.63
C PRO A 26 -0.89 0.93 21.56
N THR A 27 -0.66 2.16 22.03
CA THR A 27 -1.71 3.17 22.24
C THR A 27 -1.66 4.35 21.29
N THR A 28 -0.56 4.53 20.54
CA THR A 28 -0.39 5.69 19.66
C THR A 28 0.34 5.32 18.39
N SER A 29 0.28 6.20 17.39
CA SER A 29 1.09 6.12 16.18
C SER A 29 2.15 7.20 16.20
N ILE A 30 3.38 6.85 15.82
CA ILE A 30 4.47 7.82 15.71
C ILE A 30 4.22 8.85 14.60
N MET A 31 3.38 8.54 13.61
CA MET A 31 2.97 9.49 12.57
C MET A 31 2.29 10.76 13.13
N LYS A 32 1.74 10.70 14.32
CA LYS A 32 1.17 11.88 15.01
C LYS A 32 2.24 12.88 15.49
N TYR A 33 3.49 12.51 15.41
CA TYR A 33 4.63 13.27 15.89
C TYR A 33 5.66 13.44 14.75
N PRO A 34 5.40 14.35 13.79
CA PRO A 34 6.27 14.52 12.62
C PRO A 34 7.74 14.74 12.96
N GLU A 35 8.01 15.47 14.04
CA GLU A 35 9.38 15.73 14.53
C GLU A 35 10.12 14.46 14.96
N LYS A 36 9.39 13.39 15.28
CA LYS A 36 9.97 12.08 15.64
C LYS A 36 10.13 11.18 14.43
N THR A 37 9.26 11.32 13.45
CA THR A 37 9.34 10.51 12.21
C THR A 37 10.46 10.95 11.30
N ASP A 38 10.84 12.23 11.31
CA ASP A 38 11.91 12.77 10.49
C ASP A 38 13.27 12.10 10.75
N GLY A 39 13.53 11.72 12.00
CA GLY A 39 14.77 11.02 12.41
C GLY A 39 14.79 9.51 12.15
N LEU A 40 13.69 8.90 11.71
CA LEU A 40 13.63 7.44 11.52
C LEU A 40 14.45 7.00 10.30
N PRO A 41 15.20 5.89 10.41
CA PRO A 41 15.71 5.22 9.23
C PRO A 41 14.55 4.77 8.37
N SER A 42 14.71 4.78 7.05
CA SER A 42 13.65 4.29 6.17
C SER A 42 14.20 3.68 4.88
N ILE A 43 13.51 2.69 4.36
CA ILE A 43 13.80 2.09 3.05
C ILE A 43 13.75 3.17 1.95
N PRO A 44 12.70 4.01 1.84
CA PRO A 44 12.66 5.08 0.85
C PRO A 44 13.89 5.99 0.91
N ARG A 45 14.25 6.49 2.08
CA ARG A 45 15.42 7.38 2.23
C ARG A 45 16.73 6.69 1.81
N SER A 46 16.89 5.43 2.17
CA SER A 46 18.08 4.65 1.79
C SER A 46 18.14 4.47 0.27
N LEU A 47 17.03 4.17 -0.38
CA LEU A 47 16.95 4.03 -1.83
C LEU A 47 17.13 5.38 -2.55
N LYS A 48 16.57 6.47 -2.02
CA LYS A 48 16.83 7.82 -2.54
C LYS A 48 18.31 8.16 -2.52
N ASN A 49 19.01 7.87 -1.43
CA ASN A 49 20.45 8.06 -1.30
C ASN A 49 21.24 7.18 -2.28
N ALA A 50 20.67 6.06 -2.70
CA ALA A 50 21.22 5.18 -3.74
C ALA A 50 20.83 5.61 -5.17
N GLY A 51 20.16 6.75 -5.34
CA GLY A 51 19.82 7.33 -6.64
C GLY A 51 18.46 6.88 -7.22
N TYR A 52 17.62 6.20 -6.43
CA TYR A 52 16.27 5.83 -6.86
C TYR A 52 15.33 7.03 -6.89
N SER A 53 14.46 7.11 -7.91
CA SER A 53 13.29 7.96 -7.87
C SER A 53 12.18 7.30 -7.03
N LEU A 54 11.44 8.11 -6.26
CA LEU A 54 10.48 7.61 -5.28
C LEU A 54 9.09 8.15 -5.53
N GLU A 55 8.10 7.26 -5.65
CA GLU A 55 6.70 7.63 -5.81
C GLU A 55 5.79 6.79 -4.91
N TYR A 56 4.68 7.38 -4.51
CA TYR A 56 3.65 6.73 -3.71
C TYR A 56 2.27 6.96 -4.32
N TYR A 57 1.50 5.89 -4.43
CA TYR A 57 0.15 5.88 -4.99
C TYR A 57 -0.83 5.34 -3.96
N TYR A 58 -1.87 6.12 -3.70
CA TYR A 58 -2.95 5.77 -2.78
C TYR A 58 -4.28 6.34 -3.28
N GLY A 59 -5.32 5.52 -3.37
CA GLY A 59 -6.64 5.99 -3.78
C GLY A 59 -7.33 6.90 -2.78
N GLY A 60 -6.92 6.90 -1.52
CA GLY A 60 -7.52 7.63 -0.41
C GLY A 60 -6.80 8.92 -0.03
N ASP A 61 -7.23 9.49 1.09
CA ASP A 61 -6.66 10.70 1.65
C ASP A 61 -5.30 10.45 2.31
N ALA A 62 -4.23 10.92 1.66
CA ALA A 62 -2.87 10.80 2.18
C ALA A 62 -2.60 11.71 3.40
N ASP A 63 -3.45 12.66 3.69
CA ASP A 63 -3.30 13.53 4.87
C ASP A 63 -3.89 12.90 6.14
N PHE A 64 -4.68 11.83 5.96
CA PHE A 64 -5.19 11.03 7.08
C PHE A 64 -4.04 10.53 7.97
N THR A 65 -4.13 10.76 9.27
CA THR A 65 -3.14 10.38 10.30
C THR A 65 -1.72 10.93 10.09
N ASN A 66 -1.55 12.04 9.37
CA ASN A 66 -0.26 12.65 8.99
C ASN A 66 0.61 11.75 8.08
N MET A 67 0.01 10.85 7.31
CA MET A 67 0.74 9.92 6.45
C MET A 67 1.58 10.66 5.41
N ARG A 68 1.04 11.70 4.76
CA ARG A 68 1.80 12.53 3.81
C ARG A 68 3.06 13.12 4.43
N SER A 69 2.98 13.65 5.65
CA SER A 69 4.14 14.19 6.36
C SER A 69 5.23 13.13 6.56
N TYR A 70 4.84 11.93 6.98
CA TYR A 70 5.74 10.81 7.14
C TYR A 70 6.39 10.38 5.81
N LEU A 71 5.60 10.27 4.74
CA LEU A 71 6.09 9.88 3.41
C LEU A 71 7.10 10.89 2.87
N VAL A 72 6.81 12.19 2.96
CA VAL A 72 7.71 13.27 2.54
C VAL A 72 9.01 13.25 3.36
N SER A 73 8.91 13.13 4.68
CA SER A 73 10.09 13.03 5.53
C SER A 73 10.92 11.77 5.27
N SER A 74 10.30 10.71 4.76
CA SER A 74 10.99 9.49 4.30
C SER A 74 11.68 9.65 2.95
N GLY A 75 11.49 10.80 2.26
CA GLY A 75 12.15 11.12 1.00
C GLY A 75 11.31 10.87 -0.24
N ILE A 76 10.03 10.51 -0.11
CA ILE A 76 9.11 10.32 -1.24
C ILE A 76 8.73 11.68 -1.81
N GLU A 77 8.97 11.87 -3.12
CA GLU A 77 8.83 13.16 -3.80
C GLU A 77 7.46 13.34 -4.47
N LYS A 78 6.93 12.26 -5.05
CA LYS A 78 5.65 12.27 -5.75
C LYS A 78 4.66 11.39 -4.99
N ILE A 79 3.55 12.00 -4.55
CA ILE A 79 2.46 11.33 -3.84
C ILE A 79 1.18 11.58 -4.63
N ILE A 80 0.66 10.54 -5.25
CA ILE A 80 -0.66 10.51 -5.88
C ILE A 80 -1.66 10.05 -4.83
N SER A 81 -2.68 10.85 -4.56
CA SER A 81 -3.67 10.58 -3.52
C SER A 81 -5.08 10.92 -4.01
N GLU A 82 -6.08 10.82 -3.15
CA GLU A 82 -7.49 11.03 -3.51
C GLU A 82 -7.72 12.27 -4.38
N THR A 83 -7.07 13.40 -4.07
CA THR A 83 -7.27 14.66 -4.78
C THR A 83 -6.76 14.65 -6.22
N ASP A 84 -5.92 13.69 -6.59
CA ASP A 84 -5.37 13.52 -7.94
C ASP A 84 -6.29 12.67 -8.85
N PHE A 85 -7.40 12.19 -8.32
CA PHE A 85 -8.44 11.49 -9.06
C PHE A 85 -9.66 12.39 -9.28
N PRO A 86 -10.34 12.32 -10.43
CA PRO A 86 -11.63 12.98 -10.64
C PRO A 86 -12.66 12.56 -9.59
N LEU A 87 -13.59 13.44 -9.23
CA LEU A 87 -14.67 13.11 -8.28
C LEU A 87 -15.50 11.90 -8.70
N SER A 88 -15.69 11.71 -10.01
CA SER A 88 -16.41 10.56 -10.57
C SER A 88 -15.72 9.21 -10.31
N GLU A 89 -14.42 9.23 -10.03
CA GLU A 89 -13.61 8.05 -9.76
C GLU A 89 -13.44 7.75 -8.26
N ARG A 90 -13.83 8.69 -7.38
CA ARG A 90 -13.79 8.53 -5.92
C ARG A 90 -15.07 7.85 -5.43
N GLN A 91 -15.26 6.60 -5.79
CA GLN A 91 -16.53 5.88 -5.60
C GLN A 91 -16.70 5.22 -4.23
N GLY A 92 -15.65 5.13 -3.44
CA GLY A 92 -15.66 4.48 -2.13
C GLY A 92 -15.48 5.45 -0.97
N LYS A 93 -15.73 4.97 0.25
CA LYS A 93 -15.41 5.69 1.48
C LYS A 93 -13.94 6.10 1.57
N TRP A 94 -13.08 5.32 0.94
CA TRP A 94 -11.63 5.51 0.93
C TRP A 94 -11.11 6.07 -0.40
N GLY A 95 -11.93 6.86 -1.12
CA GLY A 95 -11.54 7.50 -2.36
C GLY A 95 -11.65 6.60 -3.59
N ALA A 96 -10.62 6.61 -4.44
CA ALA A 96 -10.59 5.81 -5.65
C ALA A 96 -10.37 4.32 -5.32
N PRO A 97 -11.21 3.39 -5.86
CA PRO A 97 -11.05 1.96 -5.64
C PRO A 97 -9.79 1.40 -6.31
N ASP A 98 -9.35 0.22 -5.87
CA ASP A 98 -8.06 -0.36 -6.25
C ASP A 98 -7.88 -0.52 -7.77
N HIS A 99 -8.93 -0.87 -8.53
CA HIS A 99 -8.80 -0.97 -10.00
C HIS A 99 -8.44 0.39 -10.62
N THR A 100 -9.08 1.47 -10.17
CA THR A 100 -8.80 2.85 -10.64
C THR A 100 -7.39 3.28 -10.24
N LEU A 101 -6.97 2.96 -9.01
CA LEU A 101 -5.61 3.20 -8.53
C LEU A 101 -4.56 2.51 -9.41
N PHE A 102 -4.74 1.21 -9.69
CA PHE A 102 -3.80 0.47 -10.53
C PHE A 102 -3.83 0.92 -11.99
N GLN A 103 -4.99 1.30 -12.53
CA GLN A 103 -5.09 1.88 -13.88
C GLN A 103 -4.30 3.19 -13.97
N ARG A 104 -4.43 4.08 -12.98
CA ARG A 104 -3.65 5.31 -12.90
C ARG A 104 -2.15 5.02 -12.81
N PHE A 105 -1.76 4.10 -11.95
CA PHE A 105 -0.37 3.70 -11.78
C PHE A 105 0.23 3.14 -13.09
N LEU A 106 -0.47 2.23 -13.77
CA LEU A 106 -0.03 1.68 -15.06
C LEU A 106 0.02 2.72 -16.17
N LYS A 107 -0.91 3.69 -16.17
CA LYS A 107 -0.91 4.81 -17.10
C LYS A 107 0.34 5.65 -16.92
N ASP A 108 0.62 6.09 -15.69
CA ASP A 108 1.78 6.91 -15.37
C ASP A 108 3.09 6.17 -15.70
N LEU A 109 3.15 4.85 -15.46
CA LEU A 109 4.31 4.02 -15.85
C LEU A 109 4.56 3.99 -17.36
N LYS A 110 3.51 4.03 -18.18
CA LYS A 110 3.60 3.94 -19.65
C LYS A 110 3.81 5.29 -20.32
N GLU A 111 3.17 6.33 -19.78
CA GLU A 111 3.12 7.66 -20.42
C GLU A 111 4.23 8.59 -19.92
N GLU A 112 4.67 8.43 -18.67
CA GLU A 112 5.75 9.25 -18.13
C GLU A 112 7.11 8.62 -18.39
N LYS A 113 8.11 9.47 -18.69
CA LYS A 113 9.51 9.01 -18.75
C LYS A 113 9.96 8.59 -17.36
N GLN A 114 10.14 7.29 -17.17
CA GLN A 114 10.59 6.76 -15.88
C GLN A 114 12.06 7.13 -15.64
N GLN A 115 12.34 7.65 -14.44
CA GLN A 115 13.70 7.84 -13.96
C GLN A 115 14.13 6.56 -13.25
N GLU A 116 15.00 5.80 -13.87
CA GLU A 116 15.55 4.57 -13.28
C GLU A 116 16.88 4.82 -12.55
N PRO A 117 17.16 4.09 -11.48
CA PRO A 117 16.26 3.12 -10.85
C PRO A 117 15.10 3.80 -10.11
N PHE A 118 13.97 3.09 -9.97
CA PHE A 118 12.82 3.62 -9.24
C PHE A 118 12.32 2.68 -8.13
N PHE A 119 11.70 3.28 -7.13
CA PHE A 119 10.97 2.61 -6.07
C PHE A 119 9.58 3.22 -5.96
N LYS A 120 8.56 2.43 -6.24
CA LYS A 120 7.17 2.88 -6.25
C LYS A 120 6.35 2.06 -5.27
N ILE A 121 5.55 2.73 -4.46
CA ILE A 121 4.65 2.11 -3.49
C ILE A 121 3.22 2.32 -3.95
N VAL A 122 2.42 1.26 -3.99
CA VAL A 122 0.97 1.31 -4.24
C VAL A 122 0.26 0.77 -3.01
N GLN A 123 -0.47 1.63 -2.30
CA GLN A 123 -1.29 1.26 -1.16
C GLN A 123 -2.73 1.03 -1.59
N THR A 124 -3.22 -0.20 -1.47
CA THR A 124 -4.61 -0.55 -1.71
C THR A 124 -5.50 -0.22 -0.53
N SER A 125 -6.81 -0.08 -0.73
CA SER A 125 -7.77 0.23 0.32
C SER A 125 -9.11 -0.49 0.20
N SER A 126 -9.37 -1.16 -0.93
CA SER A 126 -10.70 -1.73 -1.20
C SER A 126 -11.06 -2.93 -0.31
N SER A 127 -10.07 -3.54 0.34
CA SER A 127 -10.29 -4.60 1.36
C SER A 127 -10.57 -4.06 2.77
N HIS A 128 -10.78 -2.73 2.91
CA HIS A 128 -11.09 -2.07 4.18
C HIS A 128 -12.60 -1.89 4.38
N GLU A 129 -13.05 -1.79 5.63
CA GLU A 129 -14.43 -1.41 5.96
C GLU A 129 -14.83 -0.08 5.30
N PRO A 130 -16.00 0.02 4.71
CA PRO A 130 -17.20 -0.81 4.80
C PRO A 130 -17.29 -1.99 3.83
N PHE A 131 -16.19 -2.40 3.16
CA PHE A 131 -16.11 -3.50 2.20
C PHE A 131 -17.02 -3.29 0.98
N GLU A 132 -17.19 -2.05 0.55
CA GLU A 132 -17.99 -1.66 -0.63
C GLU A 132 -17.06 -1.56 -1.84
N VAL A 133 -17.27 -2.46 -2.80
CA VAL A 133 -16.45 -2.55 -4.01
C VAL A 133 -17.34 -2.65 -5.25
N PRO A 134 -16.92 -2.11 -6.42
CA PRO A 134 -17.69 -2.17 -7.65
C PRO A 134 -17.61 -3.57 -8.32
N PHE A 135 -17.92 -4.61 -7.56
CA PHE A 135 -17.69 -5.98 -7.95
C PHE A 135 -18.56 -6.89 -7.07
N TYR A 136 -19.21 -7.89 -7.66
CA TYR A 136 -20.00 -8.85 -6.92
C TYR A 136 -19.78 -10.25 -7.49
N ARG A 137 -19.07 -11.07 -6.74
CA ARG A 137 -18.83 -12.49 -7.06
C ARG A 137 -19.08 -13.42 -5.88
N LEU A 138 -19.05 -12.91 -4.66
CA LEU A 138 -19.23 -13.67 -3.44
C LEU A 138 -20.33 -13.02 -2.59
N ASP A 139 -21.15 -13.83 -1.94
CA ASP A 139 -22.24 -13.35 -1.08
C ASP A 139 -21.73 -12.71 0.21
N ASP A 140 -20.64 -13.22 0.76
CA ASP A 140 -19.99 -12.60 1.90
C ASP A 140 -19.29 -11.31 1.47
N LYS A 141 -19.73 -10.19 2.03
CA LYS A 141 -19.26 -8.84 1.66
C LYS A 141 -17.76 -8.65 1.88
N VAL A 142 -17.23 -9.23 2.96
CA VAL A 142 -15.79 -9.11 3.33
C VAL A 142 -14.94 -9.93 2.37
N LEU A 143 -15.31 -11.20 2.16
CA LEU A 143 -14.62 -12.07 1.21
C LEU A 143 -14.72 -11.54 -0.21
N ASN A 144 -15.85 -10.93 -0.58
CA ASN A 144 -16.01 -10.29 -1.88
C ASN A 144 -15.06 -9.10 -2.07
N ALA A 145 -14.88 -8.27 -1.04
CA ALA A 145 -13.93 -7.16 -1.09
C ALA A 145 -12.47 -7.65 -1.18
N PHE A 146 -12.13 -8.74 -0.48
CA PHE A 146 -10.81 -9.36 -0.60
C PHE A 146 -10.57 -9.96 -1.98
N ALA A 147 -11.56 -10.67 -2.53
CA ALA A 147 -11.49 -11.22 -3.89
C ALA A 147 -11.35 -10.10 -4.94
N TYR A 148 -11.99 -8.96 -4.71
CA TYR A 148 -11.84 -7.79 -5.57
C TYR A 148 -10.41 -7.24 -5.51
N ALA A 149 -9.86 -6.98 -4.32
CA ALA A 149 -8.50 -6.47 -4.16
C ALA A 149 -7.48 -7.43 -4.78
N ASP A 150 -7.62 -8.74 -4.55
CA ASP A 150 -6.77 -9.78 -5.16
C ASP A 150 -6.86 -9.75 -6.70
N SER A 151 -8.07 -9.59 -7.25
CA SER A 151 -8.25 -9.49 -8.71
C SER A 151 -7.58 -8.25 -9.29
N CYS A 152 -7.61 -7.10 -8.58
CA CYS A 152 -6.93 -5.88 -9.00
C CYS A 152 -5.41 -6.05 -9.03
N VAL A 153 -4.84 -6.68 -8.01
CA VAL A 153 -3.41 -7.03 -7.97
C VAL A 153 -3.05 -8.00 -9.09
N GLY A 154 -3.86 -9.04 -9.31
CA GLY A 154 -3.65 -10.01 -10.39
C GLY A 154 -3.69 -9.36 -11.78
N ASP A 155 -4.63 -8.46 -12.01
CA ASP A 155 -4.74 -7.68 -13.26
C ASP A 155 -3.52 -6.78 -13.47
N PHE A 156 -3.10 -6.08 -12.42
CA PHE A 156 -1.89 -5.27 -12.45
C PHE A 156 -0.67 -6.11 -12.84
N VAL A 157 -0.43 -7.22 -12.16
CA VAL A 157 0.74 -8.09 -12.44
C VAL A 157 0.69 -8.60 -13.87
N ARG A 158 -0.47 -9.03 -14.39
CA ARG A 158 -0.60 -9.48 -15.79
C ARG A 158 -0.21 -8.39 -16.78
N GLN A 159 -0.73 -7.16 -16.59
CA GLN A 159 -0.41 -6.04 -17.47
C GLN A 159 1.04 -5.57 -17.33
N TYR A 160 1.59 -5.61 -16.13
CA TYR A 160 2.97 -5.21 -15.89
C TYR A 160 3.98 -6.17 -16.52
N LYS A 161 3.65 -7.47 -16.59
CA LYS A 161 4.46 -8.48 -17.30
C LYS A 161 4.66 -8.18 -18.77
N GLU A 162 3.74 -7.48 -19.41
CA GLU A 162 3.84 -7.07 -20.81
C GLU A 162 4.74 -5.83 -21.01
N THR A 163 5.24 -5.22 -19.94
CA THR A 163 6.12 -4.05 -20.03
C THR A 163 7.60 -4.47 -20.11
N PRO A 164 8.47 -3.67 -20.77
CA PRO A 164 9.91 -3.94 -20.76
C PRO A 164 10.54 -3.94 -19.37
N MET A 165 9.94 -3.20 -18.42
CA MET A 165 10.42 -3.05 -17.05
C MET A 165 10.32 -4.36 -16.24
N TRP A 166 9.42 -5.29 -16.63
CA TRP A 166 9.21 -6.55 -15.92
C TRP A 166 10.51 -7.30 -15.63
N LYS A 167 11.41 -7.38 -16.63
CA LYS A 167 12.66 -8.15 -16.54
C LYS A 167 13.65 -7.67 -15.48
N ASN A 168 13.47 -6.46 -14.99
CA ASN A 168 14.35 -5.84 -13.98
C ASN A 168 13.54 -5.27 -12.80
N THR A 169 12.41 -5.86 -12.48
CA THR A 169 11.54 -5.41 -11.40
C THR A 169 11.29 -6.50 -10.38
N LEU A 170 11.42 -6.15 -9.12
CA LEU A 170 10.94 -6.94 -8.00
C LEU A 170 9.66 -6.28 -7.47
N ILE A 171 8.55 -7.03 -7.49
CA ILE A 171 7.30 -6.66 -6.85
C ILE A 171 7.23 -7.34 -5.49
N VAL A 172 7.00 -6.57 -4.45
CA VAL A 172 6.80 -7.04 -3.08
C VAL A 172 5.36 -6.79 -2.68
N LEU A 173 4.60 -7.87 -2.43
CA LEU A 173 3.25 -7.79 -1.88
C LEU A 173 3.32 -8.08 -0.39
N VAL A 174 2.92 -7.11 0.40
CA VAL A 174 2.93 -7.22 1.86
C VAL A 174 1.75 -6.43 2.44
N PRO A 175 0.82 -7.08 3.15
CA PRO A 175 -0.19 -6.38 3.94
C PRO A 175 0.46 -5.60 5.09
N ASP A 176 -0.10 -4.44 5.41
CA ASP A 176 0.33 -3.63 6.55
C ASP A 176 -0.15 -4.22 7.88
N HIS A 177 -1.29 -4.92 7.88
CA HIS A 177 -1.84 -5.67 9.00
C HIS A 177 -2.89 -6.68 8.53
N LEU A 178 -3.28 -7.58 9.44
CA LEU A 178 -4.45 -8.43 9.22
C LEU A 178 -5.72 -7.59 9.39
N GLY A 179 -6.72 -7.84 8.55
CA GLY A 179 -8.03 -7.21 8.65
C GLY A 179 -8.86 -7.70 9.84
N ALA A 180 -10.09 -7.20 9.91
CA ALA A 180 -11.04 -7.63 10.94
C ALA A 180 -11.58 -9.06 10.71
N TYR A 181 -11.31 -9.67 9.57
CA TYR A 181 -11.84 -10.97 9.18
C TYR A 181 -10.80 -11.80 8.39
N PRO A 182 -10.75 -13.13 8.59
CA PRO A 182 -11.33 -13.85 9.74
C PRO A 182 -10.63 -13.44 11.03
N ARG A 183 -11.37 -13.34 12.12
CA ARG A 183 -10.74 -13.10 13.43
C ARG A 183 -10.16 -14.41 13.93
N PRO A 184 -8.86 -14.48 14.22
CA PRO A 184 -8.27 -15.61 14.91
C PRO A 184 -8.86 -15.70 16.32
N ALA A 185 -9.42 -16.83 16.66
CA ALA A 185 -10.27 -16.93 17.86
C ALA A 185 -9.50 -16.86 19.19
N GLU A 186 -8.24 -17.30 19.27
CA GLU A 186 -7.59 -17.51 20.58
C GLU A 186 -6.08 -17.22 20.62
N ASN A 187 -5.38 -17.18 19.48
CA ASN A 187 -3.93 -16.98 19.44
C ASN A 187 -3.57 -15.57 18.98
N PRO A 188 -2.94 -14.74 19.83
CA PRO A 188 -2.53 -13.39 19.43
C PRO A 188 -1.60 -13.35 18.21
N LEU A 189 -0.73 -14.35 18.02
CA LEU A 189 0.18 -14.42 16.86
C LEU A 189 -0.58 -14.63 15.55
N GLU A 190 -1.64 -15.44 15.55
CA GLU A 190 -2.45 -15.66 14.35
C GLU A 190 -3.11 -14.37 13.86
N GLY A 191 -3.51 -13.49 14.80
CA GLY A 191 -4.04 -12.16 14.51
C GLY A 191 -3.05 -11.18 13.90
N HIS A 192 -1.78 -11.55 13.81
CA HIS A 192 -0.72 -10.78 13.18
C HIS A 192 -0.11 -11.45 11.96
N THR A 193 -0.51 -12.68 11.65
CA THR A 193 0.05 -13.41 10.51
C THR A 193 -0.39 -12.78 9.19
N ILE A 194 0.58 -12.43 8.34
CA ILE A 194 0.37 -11.88 7.01
C ILE A 194 1.26 -12.60 5.99
N PRO A 195 0.85 -12.68 4.72
CA PRO A 195 1.74 -13.18 3.68
C PRO A 195 2.78 -12.13 3.29
N LEU A 196 3.97 -12.59 2.92
CA LEU A 196 4.95 -11.81 2.15
C LEU A 196 5.20 -12.55 0.84
N ILE A 197 4.90 -11.90 -0.28
CA ILE A 197 5.01 -12.48 -1.61
C ILE A 197 5.99 -11.66 -2.43
N LEU A 198 6.96 -12.33 -3.04
CA LEU A 198 7.93 -11.74 -3.95
C LEU A 198 7.65 -12.25 -5.36
N ILE A 199 7.50 -11.32 -6.31
CA ILE A 199 7.25 -11.60 -7.72
C ILE A 199 8.28 -10.82 -8.53
N GLY A 200 8.91 -11.46 -9.50
CA GLY A 200 9.90 -10.82 -10.35
C GLY A 200 10.06 -11.51 -11.68
N GLY A 201 10.63 -10.82 -12.66
CA GLY A 201 10.98 -11.31 -14.00
C GLY A 201 12.46 -11.43 -14.20
#